data_fd7bd4c0ade4a7d3163505ac3546fa2f
#
_entry.id   fd7bd4c0ade4a7d3163505ac3546fa2f
#
_cell.length_a   1.000
_cell.length_b   1.000
_cell.length_c   1.000
_cell.angle_alpha   90.00
_cell.angle_beta   90.00
_cell.angle_gamma   90.00
#
_symmetry.space_group_name_H-M   'P 1'
#
loop_
_entity.id
_entity.type
_entity.pdbx_description
1 polymer ?
#
loop_
_entity_poly.entity_id
_entity_poly.type
_entity_poly.pdbx_seq_one_letter_code
_entity_poly.pdbx_strand_id
1 'polypeptide(L)'
;MSMTFQSEKHLVREFYRALDCAEPGHIDRIMGQFCAPDLLWRGFHPFNEIRGCAEVGAHFWEPLRRSLAHLQRRMDIFMAGENELTGHEGVWVVSMGHLMGLFDEAWLGIPPTGKMALLRYCEFSKVENGMITEAAMFFDIPHLMMQAGLRPFPPQTAAHLVQPGPMNHDGLLFDPQDPVEGERTKDAIEFMINDIKTWRNGEEEPLVDELRRSWNEDMLWWGPAGIGATYTIERYAQQHSGPFRAGFKNRTFNGHLCRVSEGHFGGFFGWPNLTLTPIGGFMGMPASETPGDMRVIDMYRRDGDKLTENWIFIDLLHFWNMQGIDILKRMAELRRS
;
A
#
# COMPACT_ATOMS: atom_id res chain seq x y z
N MET A 1 6.67 23.05 21.29
CA MET A 1 5.24 22.62 21.32
C MET A 1 5.20 21.27 20.65
N SER A 2 4.66 20.25 21.32
CA SER A 2 4.43 18.97 20.67
C SER A 2 3.50 19.20 19.48
N MET A 3 3.93 18.91 18.25
CA MET A 3 3.05 18.98 17.09
C MET A 3 2.03 17.84 17.22
N THR A 4 0.81 18.22 17.47
CA THR A 4 -0.30 17.24 17.52
C THR A 4 -1.07 17.42 16.22
N PHE A 5 -1.02 16.45 15.32
CA PHE A 5 -1.68 16.50 14.00
C PHE A 5 -3.21 16.27 14.10
N GLN A 6 -3.83 16.80 15.17
CA GLN A 6 -5.23 16.47 15.47
C GLN A 6 -6.21 17.12 14.50
N SER A 7 -5.92 18.31 13.99
CA SER A 7 -6.73 18.99 12.97
C SER A 7 -6.74 18.22 11.65
N GLU A 8 -5.58 17.75 11.22
CA GLU A 8 -5.40 16.99 9.99
C GLU A 8 -6.05 15.59 10.10
N LYS A 9 -5.82 14.92 11.23
CA LYS A 9 -6.49 13.65 11.56
C LYS A 9 -8.01 13.80 11.57
N HIS A 10 -8.52 14.87 12.18
CA HIS A 10 -9.96 15.14 12.22
C HIS A 10 -10.52 15.34 10.82
N LEU A 11 -9.88 16.17 9.99
CA LEU A 11 -10.28 16.41 8.61
C LEU A 11 -10.41 15.11 7.81
N VAL A 12 -9.39 14.26 7.85
CA VAL A 12 -9.39 13.00 7.08
C VAL A 12 -10.43 12.03 7.62
N ARG A 13 -10.65 11.97 8.93
CA ARG A 13 -11.73 11.15 9.53
C ARG A 13 -13.11 11.61 9.11
N GLU A 14 -13.38 12.91 9.09
CA GLU A 14 -14.66 13.46 8.62
C GLU A 14 -14.85 13.22 7.12
N PHE A 15 -13.79 13.34 6.31
CA PHE A 15 -13.82 12.96 4.90
C PHE A 15 -14.22 11.48 4.73
N TYR A 16 -13.61 10.57 5.47
CA TYR A 16 -13.97 9.14 5.40
C TYR A 16 -15.40 8.87 5.83
N ARG A 17 -15.87 9.49 6.91
CA ARG A 17 -17.28 9.38 7.34
C ARG A 17 -18.25 9.86 6.27
N ALA A 18 -17.93 11.01 5.66
CA ALA A 18 -18.76 11.56 4.59
C ALA A 18 -18.80 10.63 3.37
N LEU A 19 -17.63 10.08 2.96
CA LEU A 19 -17.57 9.10 1.87
C LEU A 19 -18.35 7.83 2.20
N ASP A 20 -18.17 7.28 3.40
CA ASP A 20 -18.79 6.00 3.80
C ASP A 20 -20.32 6.13 3.93
N CYS A 21 -20.82 7.32 4.24
CA CYS A 21 -22.26 7.61 4.32
C CYS A 21 -22.86 8.15 3.02
N ALA A 22 -22.05 8.37 1.97
CA ALA A 22 -22.51 8.99 0.74
C ALA A 22 -23.55 8.14 -0.01
N GLU A 23 -24.61 8.77 -0.46
CA GLU A 23 -25.51 8.17 -1.45
C GLU A 23 -24.86 8.24 -2.86
N PRO A 24 -25.18 7.30 -3.76
CA PRO A 24 -24.74 7.38 -5.15
C PRO A 24 -25.08 8.74 -5.78
N GLY A 25 -24.15 9.33 -6.52
CA GLY A 25 -24.31 10.65 -7.13
C GLY A 25 -24.00 11.85 -6.23
N HIS A 26 -23.61 11.64 -4.97
CA HIS A 26 -23.21 12.73 -4.05
C HIS A 26 -21.69 12.79 -3.78
N ILE A 27 -20.90 11.91 -4.40
CA ILE A 27 -19.45 11.83 -4.20
C ILE A 27 -18.74 13.12 -4.60
N ASP A 28 -19.11 13.72 -5.73
CA ASP A 28 -18.52 14.99 -6.21
C ASP A 28 -18.61 16.11 -5.18
N ARG A 29 -19.78 16.26 -4.52
CA ARG A 29 -19.95 17.24 -3.45
C ARG A 29 -19.03 16.98 -2.27
N ILE A 30 -18.85 15.73 -1.87
CA ILE A 30 -17.98 15.37 -0.75
C ILE A 30 -16.52 15.63 -1.11
N MET A 31 -16.10 15.23 -2.31
CA MET A 31 -14.76 15.53 -2.80
C MET A 31 -14.48 17.03 -2.77
N GLY A 32 -15.40 17.86 -3.29
CA GLY A 32 -15.25 19.32 -3.27
C GLY A 32 -15.29 19.97 -1.87
N GLN A 33 -15.83 19.28 -0.86
CA GLN A 33 -15.85 19.77 0.52
C GLN A 33 -14.52 19.56 1.24
N PHE A 34 -13.81 18.46 0.97
CA PHE A 34 -12.65 18.04 1.74
C PHE A 34 -11.33 18.09 0.96
N CYS A 35 -11.39 18.06 -0.37
CA CYS A 35 -10.22 18.00 -1.22
C CYS A 35 -10.03 19.28 -2.02
N ALA A 36 -8.78 19.67 -2.25
CA ALA A 36 -8.45 20.78 -3.12
C ALA A 36 -8.98 20.54 -4.55
N PRO A 37 -9.43 21.58 -5.27
CA PRO A 37 -9.93 21.41 -6.64
C PRO A 37 -8.92 20.77 -7.59
N ASP A 38 -7.62 21.01 -7.38
CA ASP A 38 -6.49 20.49 -8.13
C ASP A 38 -5.80 19.28 -7.47
N LEU A 39 -6.50 18.58 -6.55
CA LEU A 39 -6.01 17.38 -5.88
C LEU A 39 -5.17 16.50 -6.82
N LEU A 40 -3.95 16.17 -6.40
CA LEU A 40 -3.15 15.14 -7.07
C LEU A 40 -3.34 13.81 -6.35
N TRP A 41 -4.06 12.89 -7.00
CA TRP A 41 -4.29 11.56 -6.47
C TRP A 41 -3.52 10.50 -7.27
N ARG A 42 -2.77 9.66 -6.55
CA ARG A 42 -2.01 8.54 -7.11
C ARG A 42 -2.65 7.23 -6.70
N GLY A 43 -3.20 6.52 -7.65
CA GLY A 43 -3.86 5.22 -7.42
C GLY A 43 -3.11 4.07 -8.08
N PHE A 44 -3.40 2.89 -7.59
CA PHE A 44 -2.95 1.64 -8.19
C PHE A 44 -3.35 1.56 -9.68
N HIS A 45 -2.57 0.87 -10.52
CA HIS A 45 -3.01 0.66 -11.91
C HIS A 45 -4.39 -0.04 -11.96
N PRO A 46 -5.35 0.41 -12.80
CA PRO A 46 -5.20 1.24 -14.00
C PRO A 46 -5.38 2.75 -13.78
N PHE A 47 -5.63 3.21 -12.56
CA PHE A 47 -5.95 4.61 -12.31
C PHE A 47 -4.74 5.55 -12.47
N ASN A 48 -3.58 5.13 -12.00
CA ASN A 48 -2.34 5.92 -12.04
C ASN A 48 -2.52 7.31 -11.38
N GLU A 49 -2.08 8.38 -12.05
CA GLU A 49 -2.29 9.75 -11.56
C GLU A 49 -3.58 10.34 -12.11
N ILE A 50 -4.42 10.83 -11.20
CA ILE A 50 -5.62 11.61 -11.52
C ILE A 50 -5.46 12.98 -10.88
N ARG A 51 -5.71 14.04 -11.65
CA ARG A 51 -5.71 15.42 -11.17
C ARG A 51 -7.13 15.97 -11.14
N GLY A 52 -7.46 16.64 -10.03
CA GLY A 52 -8.78 17.19 -9.78
C GLY A 52 -9.64 16.31 -8.90
N CYS A 53 -10.20 16.88 -7.83
CA CYS A 53 -11.02 16.14 -6.87
C CYS A 53 -12.29 15.57 -7.51
N ALA A 54 -12.93 16.27 -8.44
CA ALA A 54 -14.09 15.79 -9.17
C ALA A 54 -13.76 14.57 -10.05
N GLU A 55 -12.60 14.58 -10.71
CA GLU A 55 -12.14 13.47 -11.54
C GLU A 55 -11.87 12.21 -10.71
N VAL A 56 -11.28 12.37 -9.52
CA VAL A 56 -11.09 11.25 -8.58
C VAL A 56 -12.44 10.69 -8.12
N GLY A 57 -13.38 11.56 -7.82
CA GLY A 57 -14.75 11.18 -7.47
C GLY A 57 -15.40 10.36 -8.57
N ALA A 58 -15.38 10.86 -9.80
CA ALA A 58 -16.06 10.24 -10.95
C ALA A 58 -15.40 8.94 -11.42
N HIS A 59 -14.04 8.87 -11.42
CA HIS A 59 -13.32 7.73 -11.99
C HIS A 59 -12.99 6.62 -10.99
N PHE A 60 -12.89 6.95 -9.71
CA PHE A 60 -12.54 5.98 -8.68
C PHE A 60 -13.68 5.73 -7.68
N TRP A 61 -14.08 6.75 -6.90
CA TRP A 61 -14.99 6.53 -5.78
C TRP A 61 -16.40 6.13 -6.21
N GLU A 62 -16.98 6.79 -7.21
CA GLU A 62 -18.34 6.49 -7.67
C GLU A 62 -18.47 5.07 -8.24
N PRO A 63 -17.57 4.60 -9.14
CA PRO A 63 -17.60 3.21 -9.63
C PRO A 63 -17.35 2.19 -8.52
N LEU A 64 -16.41 2.45 -7.60
CA LEU A 64 -16.13 1.53 -6.50
C LEU A 64 -17.35 1.38 -5.58
N ARG A 65 -17.99 2.48 -5.22
CA ARG A 65 -19.14 2.46 -4.33
C ARG A 65 -20.38 1.78 -4.94
N ARG A 66 -20.54 1.85 -6.24
CA ARG A 66 -21.58 1.05 -6.94
C ARG A 66 -21.26 -0.43 -6.87
N SER A 67 -20.01 -0.77 -7.07
CA SER A 67 -19.57 -2.18 -7.08
C SER A 67 -19.61 -2.82 -5.71
N LEU A 68 -19.17 -2.11 -4.68
CA LEU A 68 -19.18 -2.55 -3.29
C LEU A 68 -20.33 -1.88 -2.54
N ALA A 69 -21.52 -2.47 -2.64
CA ALA A 69 -22.71 -1.95 -1.95
C ALA A 69 -22.53 -1.99 -0.44
N HIS A 70 -23.09 -1.00 0.26
CA HIS A 70 -22.96 -0.84 1.71
C HIS A 70 -21.51 -0.80 2.19
N LEU A 71 -20.63 -0.14 1.43
CA LEU A 71 -19.21 -0.03 1.72
C LEU A 71 -18.95 0.52 3.12
N GLN A 72 -18.10 -0.18 3.87
CA GLN A 72 -17.60 0.20 5.17
C GLN A 72 -16.09 0.24 5.16
N ARG A 73 -15.50 1.30 5.70
CA ARG A 73 -14.07 1.40 5.94
C ARG A 73 -13.72 0.79 7.29
N ARG A 74 -12.91 -0.25 7.28
CA ARG A 74 -12.37 -0.90 8.48
C ARG A 74 -10.90 -0.53 8.59
N MET A 75 -10.61 0.46 9.44
CA MET A 75 -9.25 0.92 9.67
C MET A 75 -8.54 -0.02 10.64
N ASP A 76 -7.31 -0.35 10.34
CA ASP A 76 -6.40 -1.16 11.16
C ASP A 76 -5.23 -0.30 11.67
N ILE A 77 -4.74 0.64 10.83
CA ILE A 77 -3.76 1.66 11.20
C ILE A 77 -4.34 3.02 10.82
N PHE A 78 -4.17 3.99 11.71
CA PHE A 78 -4.46 5.39 11.47
C PHE A 78 -3.46 6.25 12.26
N MET A 79 -2.67 7.04 11.54
CA MET A 79 -1.63 7.87 12.12
C MET A 79 -1.43 9.14 11.30
N ALA A 80 -0.63 10.08 11.81
CA ALA A 80 -0.19 11.25 11.07
C ALA A 80 1.27 11.58 11.39
N GLY A 81 1.93 12.30 10.49
CA GLY A 81 3.30 12.74 10.69
C GLY A 81 3.67 13.85 9.74
N GLU A 82 4.75 14.55 10.04
CA GLU A 82 5.36 15.52 9.15
C GLU A 82 6.33 14.81 8.20
N ASN A 83 6.14 15.06 6.90
CA ASN A 83 7.07 14.61 5.88
C ASN A 83 8.10 15.72 5.62
N GLU A 84 9.37 15.41 5.82
CA GLU A 84 10.50 16.32 5.66
C GLU A 84 11.23 16.14 4.32
N LEU A 85 10.74 15.25 3.45
CA LEU A 85 11.40 14.99 2.16
C LEU A 85 11.22 16.19 1.23
N THR A 86 12.35 16.70 0.71
CA THR A 86 12.42 17.92 -0.11
C THR A 86 11.47 17.88 -1.30
N GLY A 87 10.64 18.91 -1.42
CA GLY A 87 9.62 19.07 -2.45
C GLY A 87 8.29 18.36 -2.15
N HIS A 88 8.20 17.67 -1.00
CA HIS A 88 7.01 16.95 -0.56
C HIS A 88 6.69 17.19 0.91
N GLU A 89 7.27 18.23 1.50
CA GLU A 89 7.13 18.59 2.90
C GLU A 89 5.66 18.81 3.26
N GLY A 90 5.33 18.61 4.53
CA GLY A 90 4.01 18.88 5.09
C GLY A 90 3.44 17.71 5.89
N VAL A 91 2.25 17.93 6.42
CA VAL A 91 1.56 16.95 7.26
C VAL A 91 0.80 15.95 6.38
N TRP A 92 1.08 14.68 6.63
CA TRP A 92 0.40 13.56 5.98
C TRP A 92 -0.33 12.70 7.01
N VAL A 93 -1.57 12.37 6.70
CA VAL A 93 -2.38 11.41 7.46
C VAL A 93 -2.40 10.10 6.71
N VAL A 94 -2.18 9.01 7.43
CA VAL A 94 -2.11 7.67 6.86
C VAL A 94 -3.21 6.80 7.43
N SER A 95 -3.89 6.07 6.55
CA SER A 95 -4.90 5.08 6.92
C SER A 95 -4.66 3.78 6.16
N MET A 96 -4.64 2.67 6.87
CA MET A 96 -4.56 1.33 6.28
C MET A 96 -5.67 0.45 6.85
N GLY A 97 -6.18 -0.45 6.04
CA GLY A 97 -7.20 -1.41 6.43
C GLY A 97 -7.91 -2.03 5.24
N HIS A 98 -9.23 -2.20 5.35
CA HIS A 98 -10.05 -2.80 4.31
C HIS A 98 -11.28 -1.94 4.00
N LEU A 99 -11.59 -1.80 2.71
CA LEU A 99 -12.90 -1.39 2.24
C LEU A 99 -13.74 -2.66 2.08
N MET A 100 -14.79 -2.79 2.87
CA MET A 100 -15.67 -3.96 2.89
C MET A 100 -17.02 -3.60 2.31
N GLY A 101 -17.58 -4.46 1.48
CA GLY A 101 -18.91 -4.26 0.92
C GLY A 101 -19.45 -5.53 0.28
N LEU A 102 -20.69 -5.51 -0.14
CA LEU A 102 -21.28 -6.55 -0.99
C LEU A 102 -20.83 -6.29 -2.42
N PHE A 103 -20.12 -7.23 -3.02
CA PHE A 103 -19.61 -7.11 -4.39
C PHE A 103 -20.70 -7.51 -5.38
N ASP A 104 -21.59 -6.54 -5.66
CA ASP A 104 -22.85 -6.77 -6.41
C ASP A 104 -22.76 -6.32 -7.87
N GLU A 105 -21.85 -5.38 -8.21
CA GLU A 105 -21.62 -4.96 -9.60
C GLU A 105 -20.16 -5.16 -10.00
N ALA A 106 -19.91 -5.37 -11.29
CA ALA A 106 -18.55 -5.56 -11.80
C ALA A 106 -17.69 -4.31 -11.63
N TRP A 107 -16.45 -4.47 -11.20
CA TRP A 107 -15.47 -3.40 -11.08
C TRP A 107 -14.17 -3.75 -11.82
N LEU A 108 -13.68 -2.87 -12.68
CA LEU A 108 -12.48 -3.09 -13.51
C LEU A 108 -12.53 -4.40 -14.33
N GLY A 109 -13.73 -4.83 -14.74
CA GLY A 109 -13.91 -6.11 -15.41
C GLY A 109 -13.89 -7.35 -14.50
N ILE A 110 -13.67 -7.17 -13.20
CA ILE A 110 -13.78 -8.25 -12.21
C ILE A 110 -15.27 -8.53 -11.98
N PRO A 111 -15.72 -9.80 -12.06
CA PRO A 111 -17.13 -10.13 -11.91
C PRO A 111 -17.60 -9.96 -10.47
N PRO A 112 -18.85 -9.53 -10.26
CA PRO A 112 -19.45 -9.53 -8.95
C PRO A 112 -19.61 -10.95 -8.40
N THR A 113 -19.55 -11.08 -7.08
CA THR A 113 -19.72 -12.37 -6.39
C THR A 113 -21.07 -12.49 -5.69
N GLY A 114 -21.77 -11.39 -5.49
CA GLY A 114 -22.95 -11.30 -4.62
C GLY A 114 -22.63 -11.61 -3.14
N LYS A 115 -21.36 -11.52 -2.75
CA LYS A 115 -20.86 -11.83 -1.41
C LYS A 115 -20.08 -10.63 -0.88
N MET A 116 -19.86 -10.64 0.43
CA MET A 116 -18.93 -9.69 1.03
C MET A 116 -17.54 -9.85 0.41
N ALA A 117 -16.94 -8.71 0.04
CA ALA A 117 -15.56 -8.63 -0.39
C ALA A 117 -14.78 -7.68 0.49
N LEU A 118 -13.48 -7.92 0.59
CA LEU A 118 -12.50 -7.16 1.36
C LEU A 118 -11.46 -6.60 0.38
N LEU A 119 -11.53 -5.29 0.11
CA LEU A 119 -10.50 -4.62 -0.66
C LEU A 119 -9.50 -3.99 0.31
N ARG A 120 -8.34 -4.62 0.47
CA ARG A 120 -7.25 -4.09 1.28
C ARG A 120 -6.74 -2.78 0.70
N TYR A 121 -6.53 -1.76 1.53
CA TYR A 121 -6.03 -0.46 1.12
C TYR A 121 -5.00 0.10 2.09
N CYS A 122 -4.15 0.99 1.58
CA CYS A 122 -3.38 1.96 2.35
C CYS A 122 -3.41 3.30 1.62
N GLU A 123 -3.72 4.35 2.35
CA GLU A 123 -3.87 5.70 1.83
C GLU A 123 -3.04 6.70 2.64
N PHE A 124 -2.25 7.50 1.94
CA PHE A 124 -1.52 8.66 2.44
C PHE A 124 -2.20 9.92 1.92
N SER A 125 -2.61 10.82 2.79
CA SER A 125 -3.32 12.06 2.46
C SER A 125 -2.56 13.26 2.99
N LYS A 126 -2.05 14.12 2.12
CA LYS A 126 -1.42 15.39 2.50
C LYS A 126 -2.49 16.42 2.81
N VAL A 127 -2.38 17.07 3.96
CA VAL A 127 -3.34 18.08 4.39
C VAL A 127 -2.65 19.44 4.46
N GLU A 128 -3.16 20.39 3.69
CA GLU A 128 -2.68 21.76 3.67
C GLU A 128 -3.87 22.73 3.66
N ASN A 129 -3.81 23.78 4.47
CA ASN A 129 -4.86 24.81 4.55
C ASN A 129 -6.27 24.25 4.78
N GLY A 130 -6.40 23.16 5.53
CA GLY A 130 -7.69 22.53 5.83
C GLY A 130 -8.32 21.76 4.68
N MET A 131 -7.53 21.35 3.68
CA MET A 131 -7.93 20.54 2.53
C MET A 131 -6.93 19.42 2.29
N ILE A 132 -7.38 18.30 1.69
CA ILE A 132 -6.51 17.26 1.15
C ILE A 132 -6.02 17.72 -0.21
N THR A 133 -4.71 17.94 -0.35
CA THR A 133 -4.07 18.48 -1.57
C THR A 133 -3.37 17.42 -2.42
N GLU A 134 -2.84 16.39 -1.76
CA GLU A 134 -2.29 15.21 -2.42
C GLU A 134 -2.80 13.95 -1.73
N ALA A 135 -2.93 12.86 -2.49
CA ALA A 135 -3.15 11.55 -1.91
C ALA A 135 -2.45 10.46 -2.73
N ALA A 136 -2.02 9.39 -2.04
CA ALA A 136 -1.60 8.16 -2.66
C ALA A 136 -2.38 7.02 -2.01
N MET A 137 -3.21 6.32 -2.80
CA MET A 137 -4.04 5.23 -2.31
C MET A 137 -3.77 3.96 -3.11
N PHE A 138 -3.20 2.97 -2.44
CA PHE A 138 -2.96 1.66 -3.01
C PHE A 138 -3.95 0.65 -2.45
N PHE A 139 -4.39 -0.26 -3.29
CA PHE A 139 -5.33 -1.31 -2.93
C PHE A 139 -5.01 -2.59 -3.69
N ASP A 140 -5.24 -3.74 -3.05
CA ASP A 140 -4.86 -5.03 -3.60
C ASP A 140 -5.95 -5.56 -4.56
N ILE A 141 -5.97 -5.04 -5.80
CA ILE A 141 -6.88 -5.50 -6.86
C ILE A 141 -6.71 -6.99 -7.16
N PRO A 142 -5.48 -7.55 -7.25
CA PRO A 142 -5.31 -8.99 -7.42
C PRO A 142 -5.96 -9.81 -6.32
N HIS A 143 -5.99 -9.34 -5.08
CA HIS A 143 -6.69 -10.01 -3.99
C HIS A 143 -8.22 -10.01 -4.21
N LEU A 144 -8.79 -8.90 -4.67
CA LEU A 144 -10.21 -8.85 -5.04
C LEU A 144 -10.52 -9.82 -6.20
N MET A 145 -9.63 -9.90 -7.20
CA MET A 145 -9.74 -10.89 -8.29
C MET A 145 -9.79 -12.32 -7.74
N MET A 146 -8.93 -12.65 -6.78
CA MET A 146 -8.89 -13.99 -6.18
C MET A 146 -10.17 -14.29 -5.38
N GLN A 147 -10.73 -13.32 -4.68
CA GLN A 147 -12.04 -13.45 -4.02
C GLN A 147 -13.17 -13.71 -5.03
N ALA A 148 -13.05 -13.17 -6.24
CA ALA A 148 -13.98 -13.44 -7.36
C ALA A 148 -13.68 -14.75 -8.12
N GLY A 149 -12.76 -15.59 -7.63
CA GLY A 149 -12.41 -16.88 -8.23
C GLY A 149 -11.44 -16.80 -9.40
N LEU A 150 -10.89 -15.61 -9.70
CA LEU A 150 -9.87 -15.44 -10.73
C LEU A 150 -8.48 -15.80 -10.19
N ARG A 151 -7.56 -16.10 -11.12
CA ARG A 151 -6.19 -16.46 -10.81
C ARG A 151 -5.23 -15.56 -11.59
N PRO A 152 -5.02 -14.29 -11.13
CA PRO A 152 -4.21 -13.33 -11.86
C PRO A 152 -2.72 -13.73 -11.94
N PHE A 153 -2.24 -14.46 -10.94
CA PHE A 153 -0.85 -14.91 -10.82
C PHE A 153 -0.75 -16.40 -10.60
N PRO A 154 0.43 -17.02 -10.79
CA PRO A 154 0.70 -18.39 -10.35
C PRO A 154 0.45 -18.57 -8.85
N PRO A 155 0.41 -19.80 -8.33
CA PRO A 155 0.34 -20.06 -6.90
C PRO A 155 1.43 -19.31 -6.16
N GLN A 156 1.05 -18.57 -5.12
CA GLN A 156 1.99 -17.79 -4.31
C GLN A 156 2.85 -18.68 -3.42
N THR A 157 4.05 -18.19 -3.09
CA THR A 157 5.06 -18.94 -2.32
C THR A 157 4.84 -18.90 -0.82
N ALA A 158 4.01 -17.96 -0.34
CA ALA A 158 3.71 -17.73 1.06
C ALA A 158 2.23 -17.97 1.37
N ALA A 159 1.82 -17.74 2.62
CA ALA A 159 0.47 -18.02 3.08
C ALA A 159 -0.59 -17.14 2.37
N HIS A 160 -1.69 -17.76 1.97
CA HIS A 160 -2.85 -17.07 1.40
C HIS A 160 -3.83 -16.72 2.52
N LEU A 161 -3.72 -15.52 3.06
CA LEU A 161 -4.55 -15.05 4.15
C LEU A 161 -5.20 -13.72 3.79
N VAL A 162 -6.37 -13.45 4.41
CA VAL A 162 -6.83 -12.06 4.61
C VAL A 162 -5.82 -11.41 5.56
N GLN A 163 -5.25 -10.30 5.14
CA GLN A 163 -4.17 -9.66 5.86
C GLN A 163 -4.76 -8.82 6.99
N PRO A 164 -4.58 -9.23 8.26
CA PRO A 164 -5.09 -8.50 9.41
C PRO A 164 -4.29 -7.22 9.65
N GLY A 165 -4.83 -6.36 10.49
CA GLY A 165 -4.09 -5.26 11.09
C GLY A 165 -3.06 -5.73 12.13
N PRO A 166 -2.51 -4.79 12.92
CA PRO A 166 -1.55 -5.11 13.96
C PRO A 166 -2.05 -6.17 14.92
N MET A 167 -1.21 -7.14 15.25
CA MET A 167 -1.56 -8.25 16.16
C MET A 167 -2.00 -7.76 17.55
N ASN A 168 -1.49 -6.62 17.99
CA ASN A 168 -1.84 -6.01 19.27
C ASN A 168 -3.07 -5.09 19.19
N HIS A 169 -3.66 -4.89 18.01
CA HIS A 169 -4.78 -3.96 17.78
C HIS A 169 -4.50 -2.52 18.26
N ASP A 170 -3.25 -2.07 18.18
CA ASP A 170 -2.75 -0.80 18.70
C ASP A 170 -2.47 0.27 17.61
N GLY A 171 -2.93 0.04 16.36
CA GLY A 171 -2.61 0.88 15.21
C GLY A 171 -3.50 2.11 15.02
N LEU A 172 -4.57 2.29 15.81
CA LEU A 172 -5.50 3.42 15.65
C LEU A 172 -5.08 4.60 16.56
N LEU A 173 -4.11 5.38 16.11
CA LEU A 173 -3.54 6.50 16.86
C LEU A 173 -4.40 7.77 16.73
N PHE A 174 -5.62 7.73 17.25
CA PHE A 174 -6.54 8.88 17.20
C PHE A 174 -6.11 10.02 18.13
N ASP A 175 -5.51 9.68 19.26
CA ASP A 175 -5.02 10.61 20.26
C ASP A 175 -3.55 10.99 19.99
N PRO A 176 -3.05 12.12 20.55
CA PRO A 176 -1.66 12.50 20.45
C PRO A 176 -0.73 11.41 21.02
N GLN A 177 0.35 11.12 20.32
CA GLN A 177 1.38 10.17 20.73
C GLN A 177 2.61 10.91 21.27
N ASP A 178 3.49 10.19 21.97
CA ASP A 178 4.79 10.69 22.37
C ASP A 178 5.67 10.88 21.11
N PRO A 179 6.13 12.11 20.83
CA PRO A 179 6.98 12.39 19.66
C PRO A 179 8.27 11.57 19.67
N VAL A 180 8.83 11.26 20.84
CA VAL A 180 10.07 10.47 20.97
C VAL A 180 9.88 9.07 20.38
N GLU A 181 8.73 8.45 20.59
CA GLU A 181 8.43 7.13 20.01
C GLU A 181 8.28 7.18 18.49
N GLY A 182 7.71 8.27 17.95
CA GLY A 182 7.65 8.50 16.50
C GLY A 182 9.04 8.61 15.89
N GLU A 183 9.95 9.41 16.47
CA GLU A 183 11.34 9.53 16.00
C GLU A 183 12.08 8.19 16.07
N ARG A 184 11.97 7.43 17.15
CA ARG A 184 12.55 6.08 17.24
C ARG A 184 12.05 5.15 16.13
N THR A 185 10.78 5.26 15.79
CA THR A 185 10.21 4.44 14.69
C THR A 185 10.75 4.90 13.33
N LYS A 186 10.87 6.21 13.12
CA LYS A 186 11.50 6.78 11.93
C LYS A 186 12.94 6.29 11.77
N ASP A 187 13.74 6.37 12.84
CA ASP A 187 15.12 5.91 12.85
C ASP A 187 15.24 4.43 12.50
N ALA A 188 14.38 3.57 13.07
CA ALA A 188 14.38 2.13 12.78
C ALA A 188 14.04 1.84 11.30
N ILE A 189 13.08 2.57 10.73
CA ILE A 189 12.74 2.45 9.30
C ILE A 189 13.89 2.96 8.43
N GLU A 190 14.51 4.08 8.77
CA GLU A 190 15.65 4.61 8.01
C GLU A 190 16.88 3.70 8.07
N PHE A 191 17.15 3.14 9.23
CA PHE A 191 18.20 2.14 9.38
C PHE A 191 17.96 0.95 8.45
N MET A 192 16.74 0.39 8.47
CA MET A 192 16.36 -0.72 7.58
C MET A 192 16.52 -0.36 6.11
N ILE A 193 16.01 0.82 5.68
CA ILE A 193 16.12 1.29 4.29
C ILE A 193 17.58 1.39 3.86
N ASN A 194 18.44 1.96 4.70
CA ASN A 194 19.87 2.14 4.39
C ASN A 194 20.61 0.80 4.32
N ASP A 195 20.24 -0.15 5.17
CA ASP A 195 20.83 -1.48 5.19
C ASP A 195 20.46 -2.27 3.92
N ILE A 196 19.18 -2.32 3.54
CA ILE A 196 18.75 -3.03 2.34
C ILE A 196 19.14 -2.34 1.01
N LYS A 197 19.53 -1.06 1.02
CA LYS A 197 20.06 -0.39 -0.18
C LYS A 197 21.30 -1.08 -0.73
N THR A 198 22.12 -1.65 0.11
CA THR A 198 23.35 -2.32 -0.31
C THR A 198 23.08 -3.58 -1.12
N TRP A 199 21.90 -4.17 -0.98
CA TRP A 199 21.46 -5.41 -1.63
C TRP A 199 22.61 -6.40 -1.83
N ARG A 200 23.16 -6.83 -0.72
CA ARG A 200 24.20 -7.85 -0.70
C ARG A 200 23.54 -9.18 -1.06
N ASN A 201 23.88 -9.75 -2.20
CA ASN A 201 23.25 -10.97 -2.74
C ASN A 201 23.59 -12.25 -1.95
N GLY A 202 23.86 -12.14 -0.65
CA GLY A 202 24.27 -13.26 0.19
C GLY A 202 25.73 -13.70 -0.03
N GLU A 203 26.49 -12.99 -0.86
CA GLU A 203 27.90 -13.30 -1.14
C GLU A 203 28.83 -12.93 0.02
N GLU A 204 28.49 -11.87 0.76
CA GLU A 204 29.28 -11.39 1.90
C GLU A 204 28.70 -11.84 3.25
N GLU A 205 27.38 -12.03 3.33
CA GLU A 205 26.66 -12.34 4.56
C GLU A 205 25.37 -13.11 4.23
N PRO A 206 24.97 -14.11 5.03
CA PRO A 206 23.67 -14.75 4.87
C PRO A 206 22.52 -13.74 4.97
N LEU A 207 21.53 -13.83 4.08
CA LEU A 207 20.38 -12.90 4.05
C LEU A 207 19.63 -12.83 5.39
N VAL A 208 19.54 -13.94 6.11
CA VAL A 208 18.92 -13.98 7.45
C VAL A 208 19.67 -13.12 8.45
N ASP A 209 21.00 -13.10 8.40
CA ASP A 209 21.82 -12.30 9.32
C ASP A 209 21.74 -10.80 8.97
N GLU A 210 21.64 -10.44 7.69
CA GLU A 210 21.34 -9.09 7.25
C GLU A 210 19.97 -8.62 7.82
N LEU A 211 18.94 -9.44 7.71
CA LEU A 211 17.59 -9.10 8.18
C LEU A 211 17.53 -8.94 9.71
N ARG A 212 18.28 -9.72 10.47
CA ARG A 212 18.34 -9.66 11.94
C ARG A 212 18.76 -8.30 12.49
N ARG A 213 19.43 -7.48 11.71
CA ARG A 213 19.84 -6.14 12.15
C ARG A 213 18.64 -5.23 12.34
N SER A 214 17.63 -5.33 11.46
CA SER A 214 16.48 -4.44 11.42
C SER A 214 15.20 -5.05 11.98
N TRP A 215 15.08 -6.38 11.98
CA TRP A 215 13.85 -7.11 12.27
C TRP A 215 13.94 -7.98 13.52
N ASN A 216 12.80 -8.12 14.20
CA ASN A 216 12.63 -9.15 15.23
C ASN A 216 12.55 -10.53 14.57
N GLU A 217 13.03 -11.58 15.26
CA GLU A 217 13.09 -12.96 14.73
C GLU A 217 11.72 -13.48 14.29
N ASP A 218 10.68 -13.13 15.04
CA ASP A 218 9.29 -13.54 14.84
C ASP A 218 8.47 -12.53 14.03
N MET A 219 9.12 -11.75 13.16
CA MET A 219 8.47 -10.76 12.33
C MET A 219 7.34 -11.35 11.47
N LEU A 220 6.32 -10.53 11.25
CA LEU A 220 5.24 -10.79 10.30
C LEU A 220 5.37 -9.86 9.08
N TRP A 221 5.31 -10.45 7.90
CA TRP A 221 5.30 -9.71 6.65
C TRP A 221 4.04 -9.99 5.86
N TRP A 222 3.22 -8.97 5.64
CA TRP A 222 1.95 -9.05 4.96
C TRP A 222 2.09 -8.56 3.52
N GLY A 223 2.57 -9.44 2.64
CA GLY A 223 2.74 -9.17 1.21
C GLY A 223 1.42 -9.14 0.44
N PRO A 224 1.41 -8.57 -0.78
CA PRO A 224 0.22 -8.52 -1.64
C PRO A 224 -0.13 -9.90 -2.20
N ALA A 225 -1.35 -10.01 -2.76
CA ALA A 225 -1.76 -11.20 -3.50
C ALA A 225 -0.76 -11.52 -4.63
N GLY A 226 -0.46 -12.78 -4.79
CA GLY A 226 0.58 -13.30 -5.68
C GLY A 226 1.89 -13.60 -4.98
N ILE A 227 2.19 -12.97 -3.84
CA ILE A 227 3.33 -13.28 -2.98
C ILE A 227 2.83 -13.94 -1.68
N GLY A 228 1.90 -13.28 -0.96
CA GLY A 228 1.32 -13.77 0.28
C GLY A 228 2.09 -13.35 1.53
N ALA A 229 1.67 -13.85 2.69
CA ALA A 229 2.22 -13.50 3.99
C ALA A 229 3.29 -14.49 4.45
N THR A 230 4.29 -13.99 5.17
CA THR A 230 5.37 -14.81 5.77
C THR A 230 5.46 -14.55 7.27
N TYR A 231 5.94 -15.55 7.98
CA TYR A 231 6.22 -15.51 9.41
C TYR A 231 7.66 -15.93 9.66
N THR A 232 8.36 -15.24 10.53
CA THR A 232 9.79 -15.30 10.83
C THR A 232 10.72 -14.78 9.72
N ILE A 233 11.91 -14.34 10.14
CA ILE A 233 12.96 -13.86 9.24
C ILE A 233 13.34 -14.92 8.21
N GLU A 234 13.47 -16.18 8.63
CA GLU A 234 13.87 -17.29 7.74
C GLU A 234 12.84 -17.50 6.64
N ARG A 235 11.53 -17.46 6.97
CA ARG A 235 10.48 -17.64 5.97
C ARG A 235 10.35 -16.43 5.05
N TYR A 236 10.51 -15.23 5.58
CA TYR A 236 10.59 -14.01 4.78
C TYR A 236 11.76 -14.09 3.78
N ALA A 237 12.94 -14.48 4.25
CA ALA A 237 14.12 -14.66 3.39
C ALA A 237 13.87 -15.70 2.28
N GLN A 238 13.26 -16.85 2.60
CA GLN A 238 13.03 -17.94 1.66
C GLN A 238 11.89 -17.69 0.67
N GLN A 239 10.80 -17.06 1.12
CA GLN A 239 9.54 -16.97 0.37
C GLN A 239 9.38 -15.63 -0.35
N HIS A 240 10.06 -14.57 0.09
CA HIS A 240 9.97 -13.26 -0.54
C HIS A 240 11.33 -12.64 -0.85
N SER A 241 12.13 -12.28 0.15
CA SER A 241 13.32 -11.43 -0.06
C SER A 241 14.36 -12.09 -0.98
N GLY A 242 14.63 -13.37 -0.80
CA GLY A 242 15.54 -14.13 -1.65
C GLY A 242 15.03 -14.26 -3.10
N PRO A 243 13.81 -14.79 -3.33
CA PRO A 243 13.22 -14.85 -4.66
C PRO A 243 13.10 -13.49 -5.36
N PHE A 244 12.78 -12.42 -4.62
CA PHE A 244 12.73 -11.08 -5.16
C PHE A 244 14.12 -10.64 -5.66
N ARG A 245 15.14 -10.78 -4.83
CA ARG A 245 16.51 -10.41 -5.19
C ARG A 245 17.03 -11.22 -6.37
N ALA A 246 16.72 -12.52 -6.41
CA ALA A 246 17.11 -13.42 -7.49
C ALA A 246 16.33 -13.18 -8.80
N GLY A 247 15.18 -12.53 -8.75
CA GLY A 247 14.30 -12.31 -9.91
C GLY A 247 14.61 -11.07 -10.74
N PHE A 248 15.51 -10.18 -10.27
CA PHE A 248 15.75 -8.89 -10.90
C PHE A 248 17.22 -8.51 -10.98
N LYS A 249 17.56 -7.73 -12.03
CA LYS A 249 18.85 -7.06 -12.25
C LYS A 249 18.65 -5.54 -12.39
N ASN A 250 19.74 -4.79 -12.44
CA ASN A 250 19.78 -3.35 -12.71
C ASN A 250 18.86 -2.54 -11.77
N ARG A 251 18.91 -2.86 -10.47
CA ARG A 251 18.11 -2.16 -9.48
C ARG A 251 18.56 -0.71 -9.30
N THR A 252 17.62 0.21 -9.43
CA THR A 252 17.77 1.62 -9.06
C THR A 252 16.79 1.95 -7.94
N PHE A 253 17.28 2.51 -6.84
CA PHE A 253 16.43 3.06 -5.80
C PHE A 253 16.12 4.52 -6.14
N ASN A 254 14.86 4.81 -6.42
CA ASN A 254 14.41 6.15 -6.84
C ASN A 254 14.00 7.03 -5.64
N GLY A 255 13.84 6.43 -4.45
CA GLY A 255 13.46 7.15 -3.25
C GLY A 255 11.98 7.07 -2.91
N HIS A 256 11.58 7.92 -2.00
CA HIS A 256 10.21 8.05 -1.53
C HIS A 256 9.70 9.48 -1.76
N LEU A 257 8.39 9.64 -1.90
CA LEU A 257 7.71 10.95 -1.90
C LEU A 257 7.25 11.35 -0.50
N CYS A 258 6.91 10.36 0.32
CA CYS A 258 6.51 10.59 1.69
C CYS A 258 7.11 9.54 2.61
N ARG A 259 7.53 9.97 3.80
CA ARG A 259 7.96 9.11 4.91
C ARG A 259 7.51 9.75 6.22
N VAL A 260 6.66 9.06 6.96
CA VAL A 260 6.08 9.56 8.21
C VAL A 260 6.03 8.48 9.28
N SER A 261 6.02 8.90 10.53
CA SER A 261 5.90 8.03 11.70
C SER A 261 5.15 8.72 12.83
N GLU A 262 4.44 7.94 13.65
CA GLU A 262 3.81 8.37 14.89
C GLU A 262 3.75 7.18 15.84
N GLY A 263 4.17 7.37 17.09
CA GLY A 263 4.24 6.27 18.07
C GLY A 263 5.08 5.11 17.54
N HIS A 264 4.53 3.91 17.61
CA HIS A 264 5.19 2.69 17.15
C HIS A 264 4.99 2.37 15.66
N PHE A 265 4.30 3.23 14.92
CA PHE A 265 3.97 3.02 13.51
C PHE A 265 4.67 4.04 12.63
N GLY A 266 4.99 3.59 11.43
CA GLY A 266 5.55 4.46 10.39
C GLY A 266 5.40 3.82 9.03
N GLY A 267 5.66 4.60 7.99
CA GLY A 267 5.60 4.10 6.63
C GLY A 267 6.04 5.11 5.61
N PHE A 268 6.06 4.67 4.38
CA PHE A 268 6.44 5.50 3.24
C PHE A 268 5.69 5.07 1.97
N PHE A 269 5.71 5.94 0.97
CA PHE A 269 5.42 5.53 -0.40
C PHE A 269 6.41 6.15 -1.39
N GLY A 270 6.60 5.46 -2.50
CA GLY A 270 7.37 5.94 -3.64
C GLY A 270 6.62 5.77 -4.96
N TRP A 271 6.96 6.63 -5.93
CA TRP A 271 6.26 6.71 -7.19
C TRP A 271 7.22 7.01 -8.34
N PRO A 272 8.05 6.03 -8.76
CA PRO A 272 8.26 4.69 -8.15
C PRO A 272 9.30 4.71 -7.00
N ASN A 273 9.31 3.65 -6.18
CA ASN A 273 10.40 3.39 -5.25
C ASN A 273 11.64 2.85 -5.94
N LEU A 274 11.41 1.90 -6.83
CA LEU A 274 12.45 1.12 -7.50
C LEU A 274 12.19 1.07 -9.00
N THR A 275 13.27 1.01 -9.77
CA THR A 275 13.25 0.56 -11.17
C THR A 275 14.07 -0.71 -11.26
N LEU A 276 13.52 -1.77 -11.87
CA LEU A 276 14.05 -3.13 -11.87
C LEU A 276 13.89 -3.76 -13.26
N THR A 277 14.84 -4.61 -13.65
CA THR A 277 14.72 -5.40 -14.90
C THR A 277 14.54 -6.88 -14.55
N PRO A 278 13.42 -7.54 -14.95
CA PRO A 278 13.19 -8.96 -14.66
C PRO A 278 14.22 -9.86 -15.34
N ILE A 279 14.76 -10.83 -14.61
CA ILE A 279 15.59 -11.91 -15.18
C ILE A 279 14.87 -13.25 -15.24
N GLY A 280 13.60 -13.25 -14.84
CA GLY A 280 12.71 -14.40 -14.87
C GLY A 280 12.54 -15.08 -13.52
N GLY A 281 11.42 -15.78 -13.36
CA GLY A 281 11.11 -16.64 -12.22
C GLY A 281 10.29 -15.99 -11.11
N PHE A 282 10.50 -14.73 -10.78
CA PHE A 282 9.71 -14.06 -9.74
C PHE A 282 8.22 -13.98 -10.14
N MET A 283 7.35 -14.59 -9.35
CA MET A 283 5.91 -14.72 -9.62
C MET A 283 5.57 -15.28 -11.01
N GLY A 284 6.43 -16.10 -11.59
CA GLY A 284 6.27 -16.63 -12.94
C GLY A 284 6.51 -15.58 -14.06
N MET A 285 7.05 -14.41 -13.75
CA MET A 285 7.38 -13.39 -14.73
C MET A 285 8.50 -13.87 -15.66
N PRO A 286 8.38 -13.72 -16.97
CA PRO A 286 9.46 -14.04 -17.89
C PRO A 286 10.62 -13.06 -17.75
N ALA A 287 11.81 -13.47 -18.22
CA ALA A 287 12.93 -12.56 -18.37
C ALA A 287 12.60 -11.48 -19.41
N SER A 288 13.10 -10.27 -19.15
CA SER A 288 12.91 -9.11 -20.04
C SER A 288 14.17 -8.23 -20.02
N GLU A 289 14.35 -7.44 -21.05
CA GLU A 289 15.35 -6.37 -21.07
C GLU A 289 14.71 -4.98 -20.82
N THR A 290 13.38 -4.95 -20.62
CA THR A 290 12.63 -3.71 -20.35
C THR A 290 12.64 -3.44 -18.84
N PRO A 291 13.20 -2.32 -18.37
CA PRO A 291 13.06 -1.92 -16.97
C PRO A 291 11.59 -1.59 -16.67
N GLY A 292 11.18 -1.92 -15.45
CA GLY A 292 9.85 -1.61 -14.93
C GLY A 292 9.93 -0.83 -13.62
N ASP A 293 9.00 0.08 -13.44
CA ASP A 293 8.87 0.89 -12.24
C ASP A 293 7.98 0.20 -11.21
N MET A 294 8.52 0.01 -10.02
CA MET A 294 7.80 -0.59 -8.91
C MET A 294 7.34 0.51 -7.93
N ARG A 295 6.05 0.73 -7.90
CA ARG A 295 5.37 1.65 -6.99
C ARG A 295 4.99 0.90 -5.74
N VAL A 296 5.32 1.44 -4.57
CA VAL A 296 5.14 0.75 -3.29
C VAL A 296 4.61 1.71 -2.24
N ILE A 297 3.68 1.23 -1.42
CA ILE A 297 3.40 1.73 -0.08
C ILE A 297 3.85 0.67 0.92
N ASP A 298 4.54 1.09 1.95
CA ASP A 298 5.05 0.22 3.01
C ASP A 298 4.72 0.79 4.39
N MET A 299 4.11 -0.04 5.25
CA MET A 299 3.76 0.31 6.62
C MET A 299 4.47 -0.65 7.58
N TYR A 300 4.91 -0.11 8.69
CA TYR A 300 5.70 -0.83 9.70
C TYR A 300 5.15 -0.61 11.10
N ARG A 301 5.31 -1.62 11.95
CA ARG A 301 5.23 -1.52 13.40
C ARG A 301 6.58 -1.85 14.00
N ARG A 302 7.03 -1.00 14.92
CA ARG A 302 8.24 -1.20 15.72
C ARG A 302 7.89 -1.82 17.07
N ASP A 303 8.72 -2.71 17.55
CA ASP A 303 8.70 -3.21 18.93
C ASP A 303 10.13 -3.19 19.47
N GLY A 304 10.34 -2.54 20.63
CA GLY A 304 11.68 -2.23 21.10
C GLY A 304 12.42 -1.32 20.12
N ASP A 305 13.56 -1.78 19.64
CA ASP A 305 14.43 -1.05 18.70
C ASP A 305 14.40 -1.64 17.28
N LYS A 306 13.52 -2.63 17.02
CA LYS A 306 13.42 -3.32 15.74
C LYS A 306 12.00 -3.31 15.18
N LEU A 307 11.90 -3.50 13.86
CA LEU A 307 10.63 -3.68 13.18
C LEU A 307 10.11 -5.10 13.45
N THR A 308 8.80 -5.23 13.60
CA THR A 308 8.17 -6.50 13.95
C THR A 308 7.03 -6.90 13.01
N GLU A 309 6.30 -5.94 12.47
CA GLU A 309 5.26 -6.18 11.47
C GLU A 309 5.43 -5.23 10.30
N ASN A 310 5.14 -5.73 9.10
CA ASN A 310 5.19 -4.95 7.87
C ASN A 310 3.99 -5.29 6.97
N TRP A 311 3.34 -4.26 6.46
CA TRP A 311 2.26 -4.36 5.46
C TRP A 311 2.70 -3.65 4.19
N ILE A 312 2.89 -4.40 3.12
CA ILE A 312 3.34 -3.84 1.85
C ILE A 312 2.23 -3.90 0.79
N PHE A 313 2.19 -2.85 -0.03
CA PHE A 313 1.34 -2.72 -1.20
C PHE A 313 2.24 -2.44 -2.41
N ILE A 314 2.28 -3.37 -3.33
CA ILE A 314 3.08 -3.26 -4.55
C ILE A 314 2.14 -3.18 -5.74
N ASP A 315 2.27 -2.15 -6.58
CA ASP A 315 1.48 -2.03 -7.82
C ASP A 315 1.99 -3.04 -8.88
N LEU A 316 1.70 -4.32 -8.60
CA LEU A 316 2.09 -5.42 -9.47
C LEU A 316 1.41 -5.33 -10.84
N LEU A 317 0.17 -4.83 -10.90
CA LEU A 317 -0.53 -4.67 -12.17
C LEU A 317 0.20 -3.66 -13.08
N HIS A 318 0.68 -2.54 -12.51
CA HIS A 318 1.50 -1.58 -13.22
C HIS A 318 2.80 -2.20 -13.71
N PHE A 319 3.54 -2.86 -12.83
CA PHE A 319 4.83 -3.47 -13.14
C PHE A 319 4.70 -4.52 -14.27
N TRP A 320 3.70 -5.41 -14.19
CA TRP A 320 3.44 -6.39 -15.23
C TRP A 320 3.00 -5.74 -16.56
N ASN A 321 2.19 -4.69 -16.49
CA ASN A 321 1.79 -3.94 -17.68
C ASN A 321 2.98 -3.30 -18.41
N MET A 322 3.98 -2.78 -17.67
CA MET A 322 5.24 -2.29 -18.25
C MET A 322 6.05 -3.39 -18.95
N GLN A 323 5.85 -4.65 -18.56
CA GLN A 323 6.45 -5.81 -19.22
C GLN A 323 5.60 -6.33 -20.41
N GLY A 324 4.55 -5.58 -20.79
CA GLY A 324 3.66 -5.96 -21.90
C GLY A 324 2.60 -7.00 -21.51
N ILE A 325 2.40 -7.25 -20.21
CA ILE A 325 1.44 -8.23 -19.70
C ILE A 325 0.33 -7.51 -18.92
N ASP A 326 -0.75 -7.17 -19.63
CA ASP A 326 -1.95 -6.57 -19.02
C ASP A 326 -2.79 -7.66 -18.34
N ILE A 327 -2.65 -7.75 -17.02
CA ILE A 327 -3.34 -8.76 -16.20
C ILE A 327 -4.87 -8.56 -16.21
N LEU A 328 -5.35 -7.31 -16.17
CA LEU A 328 -6.79 -7.03 -16.18
C LEU A 328 -7.43 -7.50 -17.50
N LYS A 329 -6.81 -7.15 -18.63
CA LYS A 329 -7.27 -7.57 -19.96
C LYS A 329 -7.22 -9.09 -20.11
N ARG A 330 -6.10 -9.71 -19.70
CA ARG A 330 -5.92 -11.17 -19.77
C ARG A 330 -7.01 -11.93 -18.99
N MET A 331 -7.35 -11.46 -17.78
CA MET A 331 -8.41 -12.09 -17.01
C MET A 331 -9.80 -11.91 -17.62
N ALA A 332 -10.06 -10.75 -18.24
CA ALA A 332 -11.33 -10.52 -18.96
C ALA A 332 -11.47 -11.40 -20.21
N GLU A 333 -10.39 -11.67 -20.93
CA GLU A 333 -10.36 -12.54 -22.11
C GLU A 333 -10.59 -14.02 -21.76
N LEU A 334 -9.91 -14.53 -20.72
CA LEU A 334 -10.06 -15.91 -20.26
C LEU A 334 -11.48 -16.27 -19.80
N ARG A 335 -12.29 -15.27 -19.45
CA ARG A 335 -13.71 -15.49 -19.08
C ARG A 335 -14.64 -15.59 -20.28
N ARG A 336 -14.23 -15.12 -21.45
CA ARG A 336 -15.04 -15.13 -22.68
C ARG A 336 -14.82 -16.40 -23.50
N SER A 337 -13.74 -17.15 -23.19
CA SER A 337 -13.42 -18.43 -23.77
C SER A 337 -14.01 -19.59 -22.96
#